data_2ba993afcf65f21673e7050a0b253243
#
_entry.id   2ba993afcf65f21673e7050a0b253243
#
_cell.length_a   1.000
_cell.length_b   1.000
_cell.length_c   1.000
_cell.angle_alpha   90.00
_cell.angle_beta   90.00
_cell.angle_gamma   90.00
#
_symmetry.space_group_name_H-M   'P 1'
#
loop_
_entity.id
_entity.type
_entity.pdbx_description
1 polymer ?
#
loop_
_entity_poly.entity_id
_entity_poly.type
_entity_poly.pdbx_seq_one_letter_code
_entity_poly.pdbx_strand_id
1 'polypeptide(L)'
;YLVDFSIPVHSDNLAYTLNAIAHSNGDFTQPPHRGIGWSIFLSTFFSFVDSDNFLDYSNLSRIVSISVATSSIFLIYGVARKFFDERYSLVTSCLFAFLPHLNHNSIMGLSEPIFILTILASFYFILNNKLKFVTISLILAGLVCWIRLNGLIIFIVISLTYLLTFKKSQNFLRNYGIGVIFFILVLSPMLLQKYEQYGDPFYSSYQGSMFSENYEQLISNIDSNTKSSAFDYIQNHGIAAFFGNFLLGGFVNSLNILFQLSIPYLFILLPFGVLFSLRAFDQKSQYIKANWIFIISSILLMSVIISVIPEKRFLFFLMPFLVIFSVIPIQRVTEY
;
A
#
# COMPACT_ATOMS: atom_id res chain seq x y z
N TYR A 1 15.00 -8.96 -17.19
CA TYR A 1 15.72 -7.73 -16.89
C TYR A 1 17.09 -8.11 -16.34
N LEU A 2 18.17 -7.75 -17.06
CA LEU A 2 19.52 -7.78 -16.50
C LEU A 2 19.65 -6.54 -15.61
N VAL A 3 19.82 -6.76 -14.33
CA VAL A 3 20.03 -5.69 -13.35
C VAL A 3 21.54 -5.46 -13.24
N ASP A 4 21.95 -4.26 -13.53
CA ASP A 4 23.34 -3.87 -13.33
C ASP A 4 23.55 -3.47 -11.87
N PHE A 5 24.25 -4.31 -11.12
CA PHE A 5 24.62 -4.07 -9.73
C PHE A 5 25.90 -3.24 -9.59
N SER A 6 26.58 -2.89 -10.70
CA SER A 6 27.75 -2.02 -10.69
C SER A 6 27.41 -0.53 -10.59
N ILE A 7 26.13 -0.17 -10.76
CA ILE A 7 25.65 1.20 -10.72
C ILE A 7 24.63 1.35 -9.58
N PRO A 8 24.76 2.35 -8.69
CA PRO A 8 23.78 2.60 -7.65
C PRO A 8 22.44 3.04 -8.25
N VAL A 9 21.34 2.69 -7.58
CA VAL A 9 20.01 3.14 -8.00
C VAL A 9 19.83 4.61 -7.65
N HIS A 10 19.31 5.36 -8.58
CA HIS A 10 18.96 6.78 -8.40
C HIS A 10 17.58 6.98 -7.76
N SER A 11 17.20 8.25 -7.57
CA SER A 11 15.87 8.65 -7.11
C SER A 11 15.58 8.25 -5.65
N ASP A 12 14.42 7.67 -5.39
CA ASP A 12 13.95 7.35 -4.03
C ASP A 12 14.85 6.36 -3.29
N ASN A 13 15.48 5.41 -3.99
CA ASN A 13 16.41 4.47 -3.35
C ASN A 13 17.60 5.19 -2.71
N LEU A 14 18.17 6.19 -3.39
CA LEU A 14 19.28 7.00 -2.84
C LEU A 14 18.89 7.59 -1.48
N ALA A 15 17.70 8.22 -1.41
CA ALA A 15 17.24 8.84 -0.17
C ALA A 15 16.94 7.80 0.92
N TYR A 16 16.31 6.66 0.58
CA TYR A 16 16.08 5.59 1.56
C TYR A 16 17.38 4.98 2.07
N THR A 17 18.36 4.79 1.20
CA THR A 17 19.67 4.23 1.57
C THR A 17 20.43 5.20 2.48
N LEU A 18 20.48 6.51 2.15
CA LEU A 18 21.13 7.51 3.00
C LEU A 18 20.46 7.61 4.38
N ASN A 19 19.13 7.63 4.43
CA ASN A 19 18.41 7.63 5.70
C ASN A 19 18.66 6.34 6.50
N ALA A 20 18.77 5.18 5.85
CA ALA A 20 19.05 3.94 6.53
C ALA A 20 20.48 3.89 7.09
N ILE A 21 21.46 4.48 6.41
CA ILE A 21 22.83 4.69 6.92
C ILE A 21 22.79 5.61 8.15
N ALA A 22 22.05 6.73 8.09
CA ALA A 22 21.90 7.62 9.24
C ALA A 22 21.26 6.89 10.44
N HIS A 23 20.21 6.10 10.20
CA HIS A 23 19.55 5.33 11.24
C HIS A 23 20.43 4.22 11.84
N SER A 24 21.30 3.58 11.03
CA SER A 24 22.27 2.60 11.56
C SER A 24 23.30 3.23 12.48
N ASN A 25 23.53 4.54 12.36
CA ASN A 25 24.39 5.35 13.22
C ASN A 25 23.64 6.03 14.38
N GLY A 26 22.34 5.74 14.56
CA GLY A 26 21.52 6.26 15.66
C GLY A 26 20.82 7.59 15.40
N ASP A 27 20.90 8.14 14.19
CA ASP A 27 20.14 9.34 13.81
C ASP A 27 18.80 8.93 13.17
N PHE A 28 17.70 9.05 13.91
CA PHE A 28 16.35 8.70 13.50
C PHE A 28 15.53 9.90 13.02
N THR A 29 16.16 10.95 12.51
CA THR A 29 15.46 12.11 11.97
C THR A 29 14.50 11.70 10.85
N GLN A 30 13.23 12.12 10.96
CA GLN A 30 12.20 11.78 9.97
C GLN A 30 12.22 12.75 8.79
N PRO A 31 12.29 12.26 7.54
CA PRO A 31 12.12 13.12 6.38
C PRO A 31 10.65 13.60 6.29
N PRO A 32 10.41 14.89 5.94
CA PRO A 32 9.07 15.48 5.98
C PRO A 32 8.10 14.93 4.93
N HIS A 33 8.61 14.33 3.86
CA HIS A 33 7.84 13.85 2.70
C HIS A 33 7.82 12.33 2.55
N ARG A 34 8.46 11.58 3.45
CA ARG A 34 8.57 10.10 3.37
C ARG A 34 8.28 9.43 4.69
N GLY A 35 7.87 8.16 4.61
CA GLY A 35 7.79 7.30 5.77
C GLY A 35 9.19 6.82 6.19
N ILE A 36 9.40 6.68 7.48
CA ILE A 36 10.68 6.26 8.07
C ILE A 36 10.83 4.72 8.11
N GLY A 37 9.71 3.97 8.02
CA GLY A 37 9.68 2.53 8.30
C GLY A 37 10.56 1.69 7.38
N TRP A 38 10.67 2.04 6.09
CA TRP A 38 11.56 1.32 5.17
C TRP A 38 13.03 1.54 5.53
N SER A 39 13.44 2.77 5.80
CA SER A 39 14.83 3.07 6.18
C SER A 39 15.19 2.48 7.53
N ILE A 40 14.28 2.45 8.52
CA ILE A 40 14.51 1.73 9.79
C ILE A 40 14.69 0.23 9.55
N PHE A 41 13.85 -0.37 8.70
CA PHE A 41 13.97 -1.78 8.39
C PHE A 41 15.32 -2.09 7.71
N LEU A 42 15.74 -1.27 6.75
CA LEU A 42 17.04 -1.39 6.10
C LEU A 42 18.21 -1.19 7.07
N SER A 43 18.12 -0.25 8.01
CA SER A 43 19.20 0.04 8.95
C SER A 43 19.56 -1.16 9.81
N THR A 44 18.61 -2.08 10.09
CA THR A 44 18.90 -3.32 10.81
C THR A 44 19.86 -4.25 10.05
N PHE A 45 19.89 -4.18 8.74
CA PHE A 45 20.84 -4.92 7.89
C PHE A 45 22.12 -4.14 7.69
N PHE A 46 22.03 -2.82 7.60
CA PHE A 46 23.19 -1.93 7.38
C PHE A 46 24.13 -1.90 8.57
N SER A 47 23.61 -2.11 9.79
CA SER A 47 24.45 -2.23 11.00
C SER A 47 25.44 -3.40 10.96
N PHE A 48 25.29 -4.34 10.02
CA PHE A 48 26.22 -5.46 9.81
C PHE A 48 27.16 -5.22 8.63
N VAL A 49 27.07 -4.08 7.94
CA VAL A 49 27.92 -3.74 6.79
C VAL A 49 28.94 -2.70 7.23
N ASP A 50 30.22 -3.06 7.10
CA ASP A 50 31.35 -2.15 7.31
C ASP A 50 31.96 -1.84 5.93
N SER A 51 31.45 -0.80 5.27
CA SER A 51 31.92 -0.38 3.94
C SER A 51 31.82 1.12 3.78
N ASP A 52 32.86 1.71 3.19
CA ASP A 52 32.87 3.12 2.79
C ASP A 52 32.23 3.35 1.41
N ASN A 53 31.84 2.28 0.72
CA ASN A 53 31.27 2.34 -0.62
C ASN A 53 29.74 2.37 -0.57
N PHE A 54 29.14 3.48 -1.00
CA PHE A 54 27.67 3.63 -1.10
C PHE A 54 27.01 2.53 -1.95
N LEU A 55 27.71 1.99 -2.97
CA LEU A 55 27.18 0.94 -3.84
C LEU A 55 26.81 -0.33 -3.06
N ASP A 56 27.56 -0.69 -2.01
CA ASP A 56 27.30 -1.87 -1.21
C ASP A 56 25.97 -1.75 -0.46
N TYR A 57 25.69 -0.58 0.13
CA TYR A 57 24.42 -0.27 0.78
C TYR A 57 23.26 -0.22 -0.21
N SER A 58 23.46 0.38 -1.40
CA SER A 58 22.47 0.41 -2.46
C SER A 58 22.11 -0.99 -2.94
N ASN A 59 23.11 -1.87 -3.13
CA ASN A 59 22.89 -3.25 -3.53
C ASN A 59 22.25 -4.09 -2.42
N LEU A 60 22.62 -3.87 -1.17
CA LEU A 60 21.96 -4.54 -0.04
C LEU A 60 20.49 -4.14 0.04
N SER A 61 20.15 -2.86 -0.16
CA SER A 61 18.75 -2.42 -0.19
C SER A 61 17.94 -3.11 -1.31
N ARG A 62 18.55 -3.34 -2.49
CA ARG A 62 17.94 -4.13 -3.58
C ARG A 62 17.70 -5.58 -3.16
N ILE A 63 18.71 -6.24 -2.58
CA ILE A 63 18.63 -7.64 -2.15
C ILE A 63 17.52 -7.80 -1.09
N VAL A 64 17.48 -6.90 -0.10
CA VAL A 64 16.44 -6.90 0.93
C VAL A 64 15.05 -6.68 0.31
N SER A 65 14.92 -5.72 -0.60
CA SER A 65 13.65 -5.44 -1.30
C SER A 65 13.15 -6.64 -2.09
N ILE A 66 14.04 -7.33 -2.84
CA ILE A 66 13.72 -8.57 -3.58
C ILE A 66 13.31 -9.69 -2.62
N SER A 67 14.00 -9.84 -1.50
CA SER A 67 13.69 -10.86 -0.49
C SER A 67 12.30 -10.63 0.12
N VAL A 68 11.94 -9.38 0.41
CA VAL A 68 10.61 -8.99 0.90
C VAL A 68 9.54 -9.23 -0.16
N ALA A 69 9.80 -8.89 -1.44
CA ALA A 69 8.88 -9.15 -2.54
C ALA A 69 8.64 -10.67 -2.70
N THR A 70 9.69 -11.48 -2.62
CA THR A 70 9.60 -12.94 -2.66
C THR A 70 8.77 -13.49 -1.49
N SER A 71 8.94 -12.94 -0.29
CA SER A 71 8.14 -13.30 0.89
C SER A 71 6.64 -13.02 0.69
N SER A 72 6.29 -11.99 -0.09
CA SER A 72 4.90 -11.67 -0.42
C SER A 72 4.22 -12.78 -1.24
N ILE A 73 4.99 -13.59 -2.02
CA ILE A 73 4.45 -14.72 -2.79
C ILE A 73 3.88 -15.80 -1.86
N PHE A 74 4.56 -16.10 -0.76
CA PHE A 74 4.05 -17.07 0.22
C PHE A 74 2.81 -16.52 0.93
N LEU A 75 2.78 -15.22 1.20
CA LEU A 75 1.67 -14.60 1.89
C LEU A 75 0.42 -14.51 0.99
N ILE A 76 0.56 -14.18 -0.29
CA ILE A 76 -0.57 -14.20 -1.24
C ILE A 76 -1.13 -15.62 -1.41
N TYR A 77 -0.28 -16.65 -1.38
CA TYR A 77 -0.76 -18.03 -1.32
C TYR A 77 -1.65 -18.27 -0.10
N GLY A 78 -1.21 -17.84 1.10
CA GLY A 78 -2.00 -17.94 2.33
C GLY A 78 -3.33 -17.19 2.26
N VAL A 79 -3.34 -15.99 1.65
CA VAL A 79 -4.57 -15.22 1.40
C VAL A 79 -5.47 -15.96 0.42
N ALA A 80 -4.93 -16.42 -0.72
CA ALA A 80 -5.68 -17.12 -1.77
C ALA A 80 -6.33 -18.43 -1.26
N ARG A 81 -5.70 -19.12 -0.29
CA ARG A 81 -6.29 -20.29 0.39
C ARG A 81 -7.60 -20.01 1.12
N LYS A 82 -7.92 -18.73 1.42
CA LYS A 82 -9.23 -18.34 1.95
C LYS A 82 -10.31 -18.34 0.85
N PHE A 83 -9.91 -18.11 -0.40
CA PHE A 83 -10.80 -18.00 -1.56
C PHE A 83 -10.90 -19.29 -2.35
N PHE A 84 -9.78 -20.01 -2.49
CA PHE A 84 -9.61 -21.12 -3.40
C PHE A 84 -9.06 -22.37 -2.69
N ASP A 85 -9.12 -23.49 -3.41
CA ASP A 85 -8.39 -24.70 -3.09
C ASP A 85 -6.90 -24.54 -3.41
N GLU A 86 -6.09 -25.51 -3.05
CA GLU A 86 -4.64 -25.47 -3.18
C GLU A 86 -4.17 -25.16 -4.60
N ARG A 87 -4.74 -25.84 -5.60
CA ARG A 87 -4.38 -25.68 -7.01
C ARG A 87 -4.53 -24.22 -7.47
N TYR A 88 -5.68 -23.61 -7.26
CA TYR A 88 -5.94 -22.24 -7.69
C TYR A 88 -5.21 -21.20 -6.82
N SER A 89 -4.90 -21.55 -5.58
CA SER A 89 -4.06 -20.71 -4.73
C SER A 89 -2.62 -20.65 -5.22
N LEU A 90 -2.08 -21.76 -5.73
CA LEU A 90 -0.78 -21.80 -6.40
C LEU A 90 -0.80 -20.98 -7.70
N VAL A 91 -1.85 -21.11 -8.52
CA VAL A 91 -2.02 -20.27 -9.73
C VAL A 91 -2.04 -18.79 -9.36
N THR A 92 -2.76 -18.40 -8.29
CA THR A 92 -2.77 -17.02 -7.79
C THR A 92 -1.36 -16.53 -7.46
N SER A 93 -0.60 -17.35 -6.73
CA SER A 93 0.78 -17.01 -6.34
C SER A 93 1.71 -16.90 -7.53
N CYS A 94 1.58 -17.80 -8.51
CA CYS A 94 2.35 -17.73 -9.75
C CYS A 94 2.03 -16.48 -10.55
N LEU A 95 0.75 -16.13 -10.75
CA LEU A 95 0.38 -14.90 -11.45
C LEU A 95 0.92 -13.66 -10.75
N PHE A 96 0.88 -13.64 -9.42
CA PHE A 96 1.44 -12.54 -8.64
C PHE A 96 2.96 -12.46 -8.77
N ALA A 97 3.67 -13.59 -8.69
CA ALA A 97 5.12 -13.65 -8.79
C ALA A 97 5.68 -13.10 -10.11
N PHE A 98 4.91 -13.21 -11.19
CA PHE A 98 5.31 -12.76 -12.52
C PHE A 98 4.77 -11.39 -12.91
N LEU A 99 4.27 -10.57 -11.98
CA LEU A 99 3.85 -9.19 -12.25
C LEU A 99 5.05 -8.29 -12.60
N PRO A 100 5.19 -7.83 -13.86
CA PRO A 100 6.43 -7.17 -14.31
C PRO A 100 6.70 -5.87 -13.56
N HIS A 101 5.66 -5.09 -13.28
CA HIS A 101 5.77 -3.80 -12.59
C HIS A 101 6.24 -3.95 -11.14
N LEU A 102 5.75 -4.98 -10.42
CA LEU A 102 6.17 -5.25 -9.05
C LEU A 102 7.60 -5.78 -8.99
N ASN A 103 7.97 -6.67 -9.93
CA ASN A 103 9.32 -7.19 -10.03
C ASN A 103 10.33 -6.09 -10.35
N HIS A 104 10.02 -5.22 -11.31
CA HIS A 104 10.88 -4.06 -11.61
C HIS A 104 11.05 -3.15 -10.38
N ASN A 105 9.97 -2.87 -9.66
CA ASN A 105 10.01 -2.05 -8.46
C ASN A 105 10.87 -2.66 -7.34
N SER A 106 10.78 -3.99 -7.13
CA SER A 106 11.58 -4.68 -6.10
C SER A 106 13.09 -4.63 -6.39
N ILE A 107 13.48 -4.68 -7.66
CA ILE A 107 14.86 -4.57 -8.11
C ILE A 107 15.43 -3.16 -7.84
N MET A 108 14.57 -2.14 -7.80
CA MET A 108 14.98 -0.77 -7.49
C MET A 108 15.24 -0.50 -6.01
N GLY A 109 15.00 -1.47 -5.10
CA GLY A 109 15.24 -1.31 -3.66
C GLY A 109 14.29 -0.32 -2.98
N LEU A 110 13.05 -0.22 -3.47
CA LEU A 110 12.05 0.73 -3.00
C LEU A 110 11.19 0.17 -1.85
N SER A 111 10.36 1.03 -1.24
CA SER A 111 9.54 0.69 -0.08
C SER A 111 8.25 -0.07 -0.42
N GLU A 112 7.86 -0.16 -1.70
CA GLU A 112 6.62 -0.79 -2.13
C GLU A 112 6.55 -2.29 -1.76
N PRO A 113 7.61 -3.11 -1.88
CA PRO A 113 7.54 -4.51 -1.50
C PRO A 113 7.16 -4.74 -0.03
N ILE A 114 7.78 -4.01 0.91
CA ILE A 114 7.44 -4.14 2.34
C ILE A 114 6.05 -3.56 2.63
N PHE A 115 5.65 -2.51 1.92
CA PHE A 115 4.31 -1.94 2.01
C PHE A 115 3.24 -2.96 1.58
N ILE A 116 3.44 -3.64 0.45
CA ILE A 116 2.54 -4.70 -0.06
C ILE A 116 2.51 -5.88 0.90
N LEU A 117 3.67 -6.36 1.36
CA LEU A 117 3.78 -7.48 2.29
C LEU A 117 2.98 -7.20 3.57
N THR A 118 3.16 -6.01 4.15
CA THR A 118 2.51 -5.63 5.40
C THR A 118 0.99 -5.46 5.23
N ILE A 119 0.54 -4.90 4.10
CA ILE A 119 -0.90 -4.80 3.77
C ILE A 119 -1.51 -6.19 3.58
N LEU A 120 -0.85 -7.09 2.84
CA LEU A 120 -1.31 -8.47 2.65
C LEU A 120 -1.42 -9.21 3.98
N ALA A 121 -0.43 -9.05 4.86
CA ALA A 121 -0.46 -9.64 6.20
C ALA A 121 -1.63 -9.08 7.02
N SER A 122 -1.82 -7.76 7.03
CA SER A 122 -2.94 -7.11 7.70
C SER A 122 -4.27 -7.64 7.17
N PHE A 123 -4.44 -7.72 5.84
CA PHE A 123 -5.64 -8.26 5.22
C PHE A 123 -5.86 -9.75 5.55
N TYR A 124 -4.83 -10.57 5.52
CA TYR A 124 -4.92 -11.99 5.90
C TYR A 124 -5.49 -12.19 7.30
N PHE A 125 -5.01 -11.40 8.26
CA PHE A 125 -5.45 -11.48 9.64
C PHE A 125 -6.85 -10.88 9.85
N ILE A 126 -7.20 -9.77 9.17
CA ILE A 126 -8.50 -9.14 9.34
C ILE A 126 -9.66 -9.99 8.81
N LEU A 127 -9.39 -10.96 7.92
CA LEU A 127 -10.38 -11.93 7.46
C LEU A 127 -10.87 -12.90 8.55
N ASN A 128 -10.45 -12.69 9.79
CA ASN A 128 -10.86 -13.50 10.93
C ASN A 128 -11.33 -12.61 12.09
N ASN A 129 -12.55 -12.86 12.61
CA ASN A 129 -13.15 -12.06 13.68
C ASN A 129 -12.60 -12.37 15.10
N LYS A 130 -11.62 -13.26 15.28
CA LYS A 130 -11.04 -13.51 16.60
C LYS A 130 -10.18 -12.33 17.05
N LEU A 131 -10.34 -11.91 18.32
CA LEU A 131 -9.63 -10.77 18.91
C LEU A 131 -8.14 -10.72 18.56
N LYS A 132 -7.41 -11.82 18.75
CA LYS A 132 -5.99 -11.93 18.43
C LYS A 132 -5.67 -11.50 17.00
N PHE A 133 -6.44 -11.96 16.03
CA PHE A 133 -6.17 -11.69 14.61
C PHE A 133 -6.55 -10.27 14.21
N VAL A 134 -7.65 -9.73 14.74
CA VAL A 134 -8.04 -8.33 14.53
C VAL A 134 -6.96 -7.40 15.10
N THR A 135 -6.46 -7.69 16.31
CA THR A 135 -5.39 -6.91 16.94
C THR A 135 -4.11 -6.95 16.10
N ILE A 136 -3.66 -8.14 15.67
CA ILE A 136 -2.46 -8.27 14.81
C ILE A 136 -2.65 -7.50 13.51
N SER A 137 -3.82 -7.59 12.87
CA SER A 137 -4.11 -6.86 11.64
C SER A 137 -3.97 -5.34 11.83
N LEU A 138 -4.52 -4.79 12.92
CA LEU A 138 -4.48 -3.34 13.16
C LEU A 138 -3.09 -2.86 13.63
N ILE A 139 -2.31 -3.70 14.33
CA ILE A 139 -0.87 -3.46 14.57
C ILE A 139 -0.13 -3.33 13.22
N LEU A 140 -0.35 -4.27 12.31
CA LEU A 140 0.27 -4.24 10.98
C LEU A 140 -0.18 -3.00 10.18
N ALA A 141 -1.45 -2.60 10.27
CA ALA A 141 -1.93 -1.34 9.67
C ALA A 141 -1.20 -0.11 10.26
N GLY A 142 -0.85 -0.12 11.54
CA GLY A 142 0.01 0.89 12.16
C GLY A 142 1.42 0.91 11.56
N LEU A 143 2.02 -0.26 11.33
CA LEU A 143 3.33 -0.36 10.67
C LEU A 143 3.28 0.11 9.21
N VAL A 144 2.16 -0.07 8.50
CA VAL A 144 1.96 0.48 7.15
C VAL A 144 2.10 2.01 7.16
N CYS A 145 1.62 2.69 8.21
CA CYS A 145 1.76 4.15 8.35
C CYS A 145 3.23 4.58 8.53
N TRP A 146 4.07 3.76 9.19
CA TRP A 146 5.50 4.02 9.29
C TRP A 146 6.21 3.91 7.94
N ILE A 147 5.79 2.95 7.10
CA ILE A 147 6.42 2.71 5.79
C ILE A 147 6.10 3.83 4.81
N ARG A 148 4.85 4.29 4.76
CA ARG A 148 4.41 5.33 3.81
C ARG A 148 3.35 6.24 4.44
N LEU A 149 3.38 7.53 4.09
CA LEU A 149 2.43 8.52 4.62
C LEU A 149 0.96 8.22 4.28
N ASN A 150 0.71 7.59 3.12
CA ASN A 150 -0.63 7.14 2.73
C ASN A 150 -1.11 5.89 3.49
N GLY A 151 -0.35 5.38 4.44
CA GLY A 151 -0.73 4.25 5.29
C GLY A 151 -2.00 4.47 6.11
N LEU A 152 -2.31 5.73 6.49
CA LEU A 152 -3.57 6.06 7.16
C LEU A 152 -4.80 5.73 6.29
N ILE A 153 -4.71 5.90 4.98
CA ILE A 153 -5.77 5.47 4.05
C ILE A 153 -5.95 3.95 4.13
N ILE A 154 -4.85 3.21 4.17
CA ILE A 154 -4.91 1.75 4.29
C ILE A 154 -5.53 1.31 5.62
N PHE A 155 -5.23 2.00 6.73
CA PHE A 155 -5.92 1.75 8.00
C PHE A 155 -7.43 1.93 7.88
N ILE A 156 -7.90 3.00 7.21
CA ILE A 156 -9.32 3.22 6.95
C ILE A 156 -9.90 2.09 6.10
N VAL A 157 -9.21 1.68 5.03
CA VAL A 157 -9.63 0.58 4.15
C VAL A 157 -9.74 -0.75 4.91
N ILE A 158 -8.75 -1.11 5.72
CA ILE A 158 -8.78 -2.32 6.56
C ILE A 158 -9.93 -2.26 7.56
N SER A 159 -10.14 -1.09 8.19
CA SER A 159 -11.24 -0.85 9.13
C SER A 159 -12.60 -1.02 8.46
N LEU A 160 -12.82 -0.39 7.30
CA LEU A 160 -14.05 -0.56 6.52
C LEU A 160 -14.26 -2.02 6.10
N THR A 161 -13.20 -2.68 5.65
CA THR A 161 -13.26 -4.10 5.29
C THR A 161 -13.73 -4.95 6.46
N TYR A 162 -13.17 -4.76 7.65
CA TYR A 162 -13.59 -5.48 8.84
C TYR A 162 -15.02 -5.17 9.26
N LEU A 163 -15.33 -3.88 9.45
CA LEU A 163 -16.64 -3.43 9.96
C LEU A 163 -17.79 -3.86 9.05
N LEU A 164 -17.63 -3.75 7.72
CA LEU A 164 -18.67 -4.14 6.77
C LEU A 164 -18.76 -5.66 6.56
N THR A 165 -17.66 -6.39 6.77
CA THR A 165 -17.66 -7.86 6.61
C THR A 165 -18.22 -8.55 7.85
N PHE A 166 -17.88 -8.08 9.06
CA PHE A 166 -18.18 -8.75 10.32
C PHE A 166 -19.27 -8.08 11.15
N LYS A 167 -20.01 -7.10 10.62
CA LYS A 167 -21.04 -6.34 11.34
C LYS A 167 -22.11 -7.17 12.07
N LYS A 168 -22.32 -8.43 11.64
CA LYS A 168 -23.28 -9.36 12.25
C LYS A 168 -22.62 -10.33 13.23
N SER A 169 -21.31 -10.29 13.39
CA SER A 169 -20.58 -11.22 14.27
C SER A 169 -20.59 -10.77 15.72
N GLN A 170 -20.62 -11.72 16.63
CA GLN A 170 -20.55 -11.43 18.05
C GLN A 170 -19.23 -10.73 18.42
N ASN A 171 -19.29 -9.75 19.29
CA ASN A 171 -18.13 -9.00 19.83
C ASN A 171 -17.30 -8.24 18.77
N PHE A 172 -17.78 -8.04 17.54
CA PHE A 172 -16.99 -7.40 16.48
C PHE A 172 -16.55 -5.98 16.86
N LEU A 173 -17.41 -5.17 17.48
CA LEU A 173 -17.05 -3.81 17.92
C LEU A 173 -16.01 -3.83 19.04
N ARG A 174 -16.11 -4.76 20.00
CA ARG A 174 -15.12 -4.92 21.07
C ARG A 174 -13.75 -5.30 20.49
N ASN A 175 -13.73 -6.29 19.60
CA ASN A 175 -12.50 -6.74 18.95
C ASN A 175 -11.86 -5.62 18.12
N TYR A 176 -12.66 -4.83 17.41
CA TYR A 176 -12.21 -3.67 16.67
C TYR A 176 -11.65 -2.59 17.59
N GLY A 177 -12.38 -2.22 18.65
CA GLY A 177 -11.95 -1.18 19.59
C GLY A 177 -10.61 -1.50 20.27
N ILE A 178 -10.42 -2.75 20.72
CA ILE A 178 -9.15 -3.20 21.25
C ILE A 178 -8.05 -3.12 20.18
N GLY A 179 -8.32 -3.57 18.98
CA GLY A 179 -7.35 -3.47 17.89
C GLY A 179 -6.96 -2.03 17.55
N VAL A 180 -7.90 -1.07 17.59
CA VAL A 180 -7.62 0.37 17.39
C VAL A 180 -6.71 0.92 18.48
N ILE A 181 -6.87 0.49 19.73
CA ILE A 181 -5.94 0.89 20.82
C ILE A 181 -4.51 0.47 20.46
N PHE A 182 -4.32 -0.77 20.00
CA PHE A 182 -3.00 -1.24 19.58
C PHE A 182 -2.48 -0.54 18.32
N PHE A 183 -3.34 -0.20 17.37
CA PHE A 183 -2.98 0.65 16.23
C PHE A 183 -2.41 1.99 16.70
N ILE A 184 -3.12 2.69 17.62
CA ILE A 184 -2.67 3.97 18.18
C ILE A 184 -1.34 3.82 18.93
N LEU A 185 -1.17 2.75 19.72
CA LEU A 185 0.07 2.47 20.43
C LEU A 185 1.26 2.29 19.46
N VAL A 186 1.07 1.58 18.36
CA VAL A 186 2.11 1.40 17.34
C VAL A 186 2.40 2.71 16.60
N LEU A 187 1.40 3.53 16.36
CA LEU A 187 1.54 4.79 15.62
C LEU A 187 2.13 5.91 16.49
N SER A 188 1.89 5.88 17.81
CA SER A 188 2.22 6.98 18.71
C SER A 188 3.70 7.39 18.73
N PRO A 189 4.71 6.50 18.67
CA PRO A 189 6.10 6.95 18.65
C PRO A 189 6.44 7.80 17.43
N MET A 190 5.90 7.42 16.25
CA MET A 190 6.08 8.18 15.02
C MET A 190 5.43 9.57 15.11
N LEU A 191 4.21 9.63 15.68
CA LEU A 191 3.49 10.89 15.84
C LEU A 191 4.19 11.81 16.85
N LEU A 192 4.69 11.26 17.96
CA LEU A 192 5.45 12.02 18.97
C LEU A 192 6.74 12.59 18.37
N GLN A 193 7.50 11.78 17.66
CA GLN A 193 8.72 12.24 17.00
C GLN A 193 8.45 13.35 15.97
N LYS A 194 7.38 13.23 15.17
CA LYS A 194 6.96 14.32 14.25
C LYS A 194 6.55 15.57 14.99
N TYR A 195 5.83 15.42 16.10
CA TYR A 195 5.46 16.57 16.93
C TYR A 195 6.68 17.30 17.51
N GLU A 196 7.67 16.55 18.01
CA GLU A 196 8.92 17.12 18.52
C GLU A 196 9.74 17.81 17.41
N GLN A 197 9.75 17.24 16.21
CA GLN A 197 10.57 17.75 15.10
C GLN A 197 9.90 18.90 14.34
N TYR A 198 8.57 18.88 14.18
CA TYR A 198 7.84 19.81 13.31
C TYR A 198 6.72 20.59 14.02
N GLY A 199 6.42 20.29 15.30
CA GLY A 199 5.31 20.89 16.03
C GLY A 199 3.92 20.39 15.64
N ASP A 200 3.82 19.44 14.69
CA ASP A 200 2.57 18.84 14.21
C ASP A 200 2.77 17.32 14.04
N PRO A 201 2.00 16.46 14.76
CA PRO A 201 2.14 15.02 14.68
C PRO A 201 1.78 14.44 13.31
N PHE A 202 0.98 15.15 12.51
CA PHE A 202 0.59 14.74 11.17
C PHE A 202 1.34 15.49 10.06
N TYR A 203 2.39 16.22 10.43
CA TYR A 203 3.15 17.02 9.48
C TYR A 203 3.60 16.21 8.26
N SER A 204 3.43 16.81 7.10
CA SER A 204 3.97 16.36 5.82
C SER A 204 4.26 17.59 4.97
N SER A 205 5.34 17.57 4.20
CA SER A 205 5.65 18.66 3.26
C SER A 205 4.58 18.83 2.16
N TYR A 206 3.79 17.77 1.92
CA TYR A 206 2.63 17.84 1.02
C TYR A 206 1.38 18.45 1.69
N GLN A 207 1.40 18.69 3.01
CA GLN A 207 0.26 19.26 3.73
C GLN A 207 0.00 20.67 3.24
N GLY A 208 -1.24 20.94 2.81
CA GLY A 208 -1.62 22.20 2.23
C GLY A 208 -1.32 22.37 0.73
N SER A 209 -0.65 21.40 0.08
CA SER A 209 -0.40 21.43 -1.36
C SER A 209 -1.19 20.34 -2.13
N MET A 210 -1.79 19.38 -1.41
CA MET A 210 -2.53 18.25 -2.01
C MET A 210 -3.78 18.64 -2.81
N PHE A 211 -4.30 19.85 -2.61
CA PHE A 211 -5.46 20.37 -3.35
C PHE A 211 -5.03 21.33 -4.47
N SER A 212 -3.90 21.07 -5.10
CA SER A 212 -3.43 21.72 -6.30
C SER A 212 -4.10 21.14 -7.55
N GLU A 213 -4.18 21.90 -8.63
CA GLU A 213 -4.81 21.45 -9.87
C GLU A 213 -4.00 20.34 -10.58
N ASN A 214 -2.67 20.39 -10.43
CA ASN A 214 -1.77 19.46 -11.06
C ASN A 214 -0.47 19.29 -10.25
N TYR A 215 0.38 18.33 -10.70
CA TYR A 215 1.63 18.00 -10.02
C TYR A 215 2.65 19.14 -10.03
N GLU A 216 2.70 19.97 -11.07
CA GLU A 216 3.62 21.12 -11.16
C GLU A 216 3.27 22.18 -10.12
N GLN A 217 1.98 22.48 -9.95
CA GLN A 217 1.51 23.39 -8.91
C GLN A 217 1.75 22.82 -7.50
N LEU A 218 1.59 21.50 -7.32
CA LEU A 218 1.90 20.85 -6.04
C LEU A 218 3.36 21.10 -5.65
N ILE A 219 4.32 20.87 -6.56
CA ILE A 219 5.75 21.13 -6.30
C ILE A 219 6.02 22.60 -6.03
N SER A 220 5.50 23.53 -6.86
CA SER A 220 5.70 24.97 -6.65
C SER A 220 5.10 25.47 -5.33
N ASN A 221 3.98 24.91 -4.89
CA ASN A 221 3.36 25.24 -3.62
C ASN A 221 4.18 24.76 -2.42
N ILE A 222 4.83 23.58 -2.53
CA ILE A 222 5.77 23.10 -1.50
C ILE A 222 6.95 24.07 -1.35
N ASP A 223 7.55 24.47 -2.47
CA ASP A 223 8.72 25.36 -2.48
C ASP A 223 8.39 26.77 -1.97
N SER A 224 7.19 27.26 -2.27
CA SER A 224 6.73 28.60 -1.84
C SER A 224 6.07 28.64 -0.45
N ASN A 225 5.96 27.51 0.25
CA ASN A 225 5.22 27.35 1.51
C ASN A 225 3.76 27.84 1.45
N THR A 226 3.17 27.93 0.26
CA THR A 226 1.75 28.27 0.10
C THR A 226 0.89 27.08 0.53
N LYS A 227 -0.07 27.34 1.43
CA LYS A 227 -0.98 26.30 1.92
C LYS A 227 -2.33 26.48 1.22
N SER A 228 -2.78 25.45 0.52
CA SER A 228 -4.14 25.37 -0.02
C SER A 228 -4.89 24.22 0.68
N SER A 229 -5.98 24.53 1.35
CA SER A 229 -6.86 23.51 1.93
C SER A 229 -7.93 23.07 0.93
N ALA A 230 -8.60 21.95 1.21
CA ALA A 230 -9.78 21.55 0.45
C ALA A 230 -10.86 22.63 0.45
N PHE A 231 -10.98 23.36 1.57
CA PHE A 231 -11.93 24.45 1.71
C PHE A 231 -11.58 25.64 0.82
N ASP A 232 -10.30 26.03 0.77
CA ASP A 232 -9.83 27.12 -0.11
C ASP A 232 -10.07 26.77 -1.56
N TYR A 233 -9.80 25.51 -1.95
CA TYR A 233 -10.09 25.04 -3.32
C TYR A 233 -11.58 25.14 -3.64
N ILE A 234 -12.46 24.66 -2.73
CA ILE A 234 -13.92 24.74 -2.92
C ILE A 234 -14.39 26.19 -2.98
N GLN A 235 -13.83 27.06 -2.17
CA GLN A 235 -14.19 28.49 -2.17
C GLN A 235 -13.81 29.17 -3.49
N ASN A 236 -12.66 28.83 -4.06
CA ASN A 236 -12.15 29.45 -5.30
C ASN A 236 -12.76 28.86 -6.57
N HIS A 237 -13.03 27.54 -6.61
CA HIS A 237 -13.43 26.81 -7.82
C HIS A 237 -14.83 26.18 -7.73
N GLY A 238 -15.43 26.19 -6.56
CA GLY A 238 -16.73 25.58 -6.30
C GLY A 238 -16.69 24.09 -6.00
N ILE A 239 -17.73 23.61 -5.33
CA ILE A 239 -17.85 22.21 -4.88
C ILE A 239 -17.91 21.22 -6.05
N ALA A 240 -18.53 21.60 -7.18
CA ALA A 240 -18.63 20.77 -8.36
C ALA A 240 -17.24 20.51 -9.00
N ALA A 241 -16.37 21.52 -9.04
CA ALA A 241 -15.00 21.37 -9.53
C ALA A 241 -14.18 20.47 -8.59
N PHE A 242 -14.36 20.59 -7.27
CA PHE A 242 -13.70 19.71 -6.30
C PHE A 242 -14.08 18.24 -6.54
N PHE A 243 -15.36 17.91 -6.62
CA PHE A 243 -15.80 16.54 -6.89
C PHE A 243 -15.37 16.07 -8.28
N GLY A 244 -15.43 16.94 -9.29
CA GLY A 244 -15.01 16.64 -10.66
C GLY A 244 -13.52 16.26 -10.73
N ASN A 245 -12.65 17.08 -10.17
CA ASN A 245 -11.20 16.88 -10.28
C ASN A 245 -10.69 15.78 -9.32
N PHE A 246 -11.01 15.86 -8.03
CA PHE A 246 -10.39 14.98 -7.04
C PHE A 246 -11.08 13.61 -6.94
N LEU A 247 -12.39 13.52 -7.10
CA LEU A 247 -13.08 12.24 -7.01
C LEU A 247 -13.25 11.59 -8.39
N LEU A 248 -13.91 12.26 -9.34
CA LEU A 248 -14.16 11.68 -10.67
C LEU A 248 -12.87 11.57 -11.49
N GLY A 249 -12.10 12.65 -11.60
CA GLY A 249 -10.82 12.65 -12.30
C GLY A 249 -9.84 11.66 -11.71
N GLY A 250 -9.69 11.66 -10.38
CA GLY A 250 -8.84 10.72 -9.68
C GLY A 250 -9.30 9.26 -9.80
N PHE A 251 -10.61 9.02 -9.81
CA PHE A 251 -11.19 7.69 -10.05
C PHE A 251 -10.87 7.19 -11.47
N VAL A 252 -11.07 8.02 -12.48
CA VAL A 252 -10.74 7.68 -13.88
C VAL A 252 -9.25 7.42 -14.04
N ASN A 253 -8.40 8.27 -13.47
CA ASN A 253 -6.94 8.08 -13.46
C ASN A 253 -6.55 6.76 -12.76
N SER A 254 -7.20 6.43 -11.64
CA SER A 254 -6.97 5.17 -10.93
C SER A 254 -7.32 3.96 -11.80
N LEU A 255 -8.45 3.99 -12.51
CA LEU A 255 -8.83 2.92 -13.44
C LEU A 255 -7.84 2.80 -14.60
N ASN A 256 -7.40 3.91 -15.19
CA ASN A 256 -6.39 3.92 -16.24
C ASN A 256 -5.05 3.31 -15.77
N ILE A 257 -4.62 3.65 -14.57
CA ILE A 257 -3.41 3.08 -13.97
C ILE A 257 -3.58 1.57 -13.74
N LEU A 258 -4.70 1.13 -13.17
CA LEU A 258 -4.96 -0.29 -12.93
C LEU A 258 -5.03 -1.07 -14.25
N PHE A 259 -5.61 -0.48 -15.29
CA PHE A 259 -5.59 -1.04 -16.64
C PHE A 259 -4.15 -1.26 -17.15
N GLN A 260 -3.30 -0.24 -17.04
CA GLN A 260 -1.89 -0.35 -17.44
C GLN A 260 -1.11 -1.38 -16.61
N LEU A 261 -1.37 -1.46 -15.31
CA LEU A 261 -0.75 -2.43 -14.41
C LEU A 261 -1.20 -3.87 -14.69
N SER A 262 -2.38 -4.04 -15.28
CA SER A 262 -2.94 -5.35 -15.62
C SER A 262 -2.32 -5.99 -16.86
N ILE A 263 -1.61 -5.23 -17.69
CA ILE A 263 -0.90 -5.75 -18.86
C ILE A 263 0.35 -6.53 -18.40
N PRO A 264 0.66 -7.69 -19.01
CA PRO A 264 0.01 -8.25 -20.21
C PRO A 264 -1.14 -9.24 -19.95
N TYR A 265 -1.16 -9.97 -18.85
CA TYR A 265 -2.05 -11.14 -18.73
C TYR A 265 -3.28 -10.89 -17.85
N LEU A 266 -3.21 -10.06 -16.83
CA LEU A 266 -4.37 -9.75 -15.98
C LEU A 266 -5.45 -8.98 -16.74
N PHE A 267 -5.06 -8.24 -17.78
CA PHE A 267 -5.96 -7.49 -18.63
C PHE A 267 -7.09 -8.33 -19.24
N ILE A 268 -6.81 -9.58 -19.61
CA ILE A 268 -7.81 -10.51 -20.15
C ILE A 268 -8.62 -11.14 -19.03
N LEU A 269 -7.96 -11.60 -17.98
CA LEU A 269 -8.58 -12.38 -16.91
C LEU A 269 -9.42 -11.54 -15.95
N LEU A 270 -9.02 -10.30 -15.67
CA LEU A 270 -9.63 -9.45 -14.67
C LEU A 270 -11.09 -9.08 -14.97
N PRO A 271 -11.50 -8.67 -16.19
CA PRO A 271 -12.88 -8.36 -16.50
C PRO A 271 -13.82 -9.55 -16.24
N PHE A 272 -13.42 -10.75 -16.66
CA PHE A 272 -14.18 -11.98 -16.39
C PHE A 272 -14.19 -12.31 -14.90
N GLY A 273 -13.08 -12.11 -14.20
CA GLY A 273 -12.97 -12.29 -12.76
C GLY A 273 -13.93 -11.39 -11.98
N VAL A 274 -13.99 -10.13 -12.36
CA VAL A 274 -14.95 -9.15 -11.81
C VAL A 274 -16.37 -9.62 -12.06
N LEU A 275 -16.73 -9.98 -13.28
CA LEU A 275 -18.10 -10.44 -13.63
C LEU A 275 -18.49 -11.71 -12.86
N PHE A 276 -17.60 -12.70 -12.79
CA PHE A 276 -17.89 -13.94 -12.07
C PHE A 276 -17.91 -13.78 -10.55
N SER A 277 -17.18 -12.83 -10.01
CA SER A 277 -17.19 -12.54 -8.57
C SER A 277 -18.51 -11.94 -8.08
N LEU A 278 -19.33 -11.36 -8.96
CA LEU A 278 -20.66 -10.85 -8.64
C LEU A 278 -21.69 -11.98 -8.44
N ARG A 279 -21.46 -13.15 -9.01
CA ARG A 279 -22.27 -14.37 -8.78
C ARG A 279 -21.65 -15.13 -7.62
N ALA A 280 -22.12 -14.86 -6.40
CA ALA A 280 -21.56 -15.40 -5.17
C ALA A 280 -21.46 -16.94 -5.18
N PHE A 281 -20.29 -17.44 -4.83
CA PHE A 281 -20.11 -18.79 -4.34
C PHE A 281 -20.62 -18.83 -2.91
N ASP A 282 -21.62 -19.60 -2.60
CA ASP A 282 -22.29 -19.60 -1.30
C ASP A 282 -21.33 -19.82 -0.12
N GLN A 283 -20.31 -20.63 -0.27
CA GLN A 283 -19.39 -20.97 0.83
C GLN A 283 -18.27 -19.93 1.11
N LYS A 284 -17.86 -19.14 0.13
CA LYS A 284 -16.73 -18.19 0.24
C LYS A 284 -17.14 -16.73 -0.02
N SER A 285 -18.45 -16.45 -0.06
CA SER A 285 -19.02 -15.12 -0.37
C SER A 285 -18.50 -14.02 0.56
N GLN A 286 -18.23 -14.34 1.83
CA GLN A 286 -17.71 -13.39 2.81
C GLN A 286 -16.32 -12.87 2.44
N TYR A 287 -15.42 -13.73 1.96
CA TYR A 287 -14.08 -13.34 1.56
C TYR A 287 -14.08 -12.56 0.26
N ILE A 288 -14.92 -12.98 -0.72
CA ILE A 288 -15.12 -12.23 -1.97
C ILE A 288 -15.67 -10.83 -1.67
N LYS A 289 -16.63 -10.72 -0.75
CA LYS A 289 -17.14 -9.42 -0.30
C LYS A 289 -16.06 -8.58 0.36
N ALA A 290 -15.23 -9.17 1.22
CA ALA A 290 -14.11 -8.45 1.86
C ALA A 290 -13.12 -7.90 0.82
N ASN A 291 -12.79 -8.71 -0.20
CA ASN A 291 -11.91 -8.29 -1.30
C ASN A 291 -12.51 -7.12 -2.11
N TRP A 292 -13.82 -7.18 -2.41
CA TRP A 292 -14.54 -6.08 -3.05
C TRP A 292 -14.50 -4.80 -2.23
N ILE A 293 -14.82 -4.89 -0.93
CA ILE A 293 -14.79 -3.73 -0.03
C ILE A 293 -13.40 -3.12 -0.02
N PHE A 294 -12.35 -3.97 0.09
CA PHE A 294 -10.97 -3.51 0.10
C PHE A 294 -10.61 -2.78 -1.19
N ILE A 295 -10.89 -3.35 -2.36
CA ILE A 295 -10.55 -2.75 -3.66
C ILE A 295 -11.32 -1.44 -3.87
N ILE A 296 -12.65 -1.44 -3.69
CA ILE A 296 -13.49 -0.26 -3.95
C ILE A 296 -13.12 0.88 -3.00
N SER A 297 -13.01 0.60 -1.69
CA SER A 297 -12.64 1.64 -0.73
C SER A 297 -11.23 2.18 -0.97
N SER A 298 -10.28 1.31 -1.39
CA SER A 298 -8.93 1.75 -1.76
C SER A 298 -8.96 2.69 -2.97
N ILE A 299 -9.66 2.33 -4.05
CA ILE A 299 -9.73 3.17 -5.25
C ILE A 299 -10.37 4.52 -4.92
N LEU A 300 -11.49 4.52 -4.18
CA LEU A 300 -12.19 5.75 -3.83
C LEU A 300 -11.34 6.68 -2.95
N LEU A 301 -10.68 6.14 -1.93
CA LEU A 301 -9.87 6.96 -1.03
C LEU A 301 -8.55 7.40 -1.66
N MET A 302 -7.94 6.56 -2.51
CA MET A 302 -6.72 6.91 -3.23
C MET A 302 -6.97 7.89 -4.39
N SER A 303 -8.20 8.03 -4.88
CA SER A 303 -8.55 8.93 -5.98
C SER A 303 -8.09 10.36 -5.73
N VAL A 304 -8.20 10.84 -4.48
CA VAL A 304 -7.75 12.20 -4.11
C VAL A 304 -6.25 12.38 -4.34
N ILE A 305 -5.43 11.39 -3.99
CA ILE A 305 -3.99 11.44 -4.22
C ILE A 305 -3.66 11.30 -5.70
N ILE A 306 -4.31 10.33 -6.37
CA ILE A 306 -4.08 10.00 -7.78
C ILE A 306 -4.54 11.13 -8.73
N SER A 307 -5.48 11.97 -8.32
CA SER A 307 -5.88 13.13 -9.13
C SER A 307 -4.73 14.11 -9.33
N VAL A 308 -3.87 14.27 -8.33
CA VAL A 308 -2.75 15.22 -8.34
C VAL A 308 -1.43 14.53 -8.71
N ILE A 309 -1.22 13.32 -8.19
CA ILE A 309 0.01 12.53 -8.41
C ILE A 309 -0.36 11.20 -9.08
N PRO A 310 -0.51 11.17 -10.42
CA PRO A 310 -0.96 9.96 -11.13
C PRO A 310 0.16 8.93 -11.34
N GLU A 311 0.85 8.55 -10.26
CA GLU A 311 1.91 7.55 -10.30
C GLU A 311 1.38 6.12 -10.08
N LYS A 312 1.83 5.19 -10.92
CA LYS A 312 1.43 3.77 -10.89
C LYS A 312 1.71 3.10 -9.54
N ARG A 313 2.82 3.44 -8.90
CA ARG A 313 3.27 2.81 -7.66
C ARG A 313 2.33 3.03 -6.47
N PHE A 314 1.50 4.06 -6.48
CA PHE A 314 0.48 4.28 -5.45
C PHE A 314 -0.61 3.21 -5.44
N LEU A 315 -0.81 2.48 -6.55
CA LEU A 315 -1.80 1.42 -6.68
C LEU A 315 -1.21 0.00 -6.74
N PHE A 316 0.11 -0.16 -6.63
CA PHE A 316 0.75 -1.49 -6.63
C PHE A 316 0.21 -2.43 -5.55
N PHE A 317 -0.16 -1.90 -4.40
CA PHE A 317 -0.72 -2.70 -3.31
C PHE A 317 -2.09 -3.33 -3.63
N LEU A 318 -2.79 -2.86 -4.67
CA LEU A 318 -4.04 -3.46 -5.14
C LEU A 318 -3.82 -4.70 -6.01
N MET A 319 -2.65 -4.85 -6.61
CA MET A 319 -2.38 -5.94 -7.55
C MET A 319 -2.64 -7.34 -6.98
N PRO A 320 -2.24 -7.68 -5.74
CA PRO A 320 -2.55 -8.99 -5.16
C PRO A 320 -4.05 -9.29 -5.12
N PHE A 321 -4.87 -8.29 -4.80
CA PHE A 321 -6.33 -8.42 -4.69
C PHE A 321 -7.01 -8.56 -6.05
N LEU A 322 -6.45 -7.92 -7.08
CA LEU A 322 -6.89 -8.06 -8.47
C LEU A 322 -6.50 -9.42 -9.04
N VAL A 323 -5.31 -9.93 -8.70
CA VAL A 323 -4.88 -11.29 -9.08
C VAL A 323 -5.84 -12.35 -8.53
N ILE A 324 -6.34 -12.21 -7.29
CA ILE A 324 -7.34 -13.10 -6.73
C ILE A 324 -8.60 -13.14 -7.62
N PHE A 325 -9.09 -11.98 -8.07
CA PHE A 325 -10.24 -11.96 -8.99
C PHE A 325 -9.93 -12.59 -10.33
N SER A 326 -8.71 -12.38 -10.86
CA SER A 326 -8.30 -12.93 -12.16
C SER A 326 -8.23 -14.46 -12.19
N VAL A 327 -8.17 -15.13 -11.04
CA VAL A 327 -8.17 -16.62 -10.96
C VAL A 327 -9.58 -17.20 -10.94
N ILE A 328 -10.61 -16.43 -10.57
CA ILE A 328 -12.01 -16.90 -10.55
C ILE A 328 -12.45 -17.50 -11.91
N PRO A 329 -12.22 -16.85 -13.06
CA PRO A 329 -12.58 -17.44 -14.36
C PRO A 329 -11.80 -18.70 -14.68
N ILE A 330 -10.53 -18.82 -14.27
CA ILE A 330 -9.72 -20.03 -14.46
C ILE A 330 -10.36 -21.19 -13.70
N GLN A 331 -10.74 -20.97 -12.44
CA GLN A 331 -11.45 -21.97 -11.64
C GLN A 331 -12.76 -22.39 -12.31
N ARG A 332 -13.56 -21.43 -12.77
CA ARG A 332 -14.86 -21.70 -13.39
C ARG A 332 -14.77 -22.56 -14.65
N VAL A 333 -13.81 -22.25 -15.53
CA VAL A 333 -13.62 -22.98 -16.79
C VAL A 333 -13.10 -24.41 -16.56
N THR A 334 -12.34 -24.64 -15.50
CA THR A 334 -11.74 -25.96 -15.24
C THR A 334 -12.61 -26.87 -14.38
N GLU A 335 -13.65 -26.33 -13.71
CA GLU A 335 -14.63 -27.11 -12.94
C GLU A 335 -15.88 -27.50 -13.75
N TYR A 336 -15.99 -27.00 -15.00
CA TYR A 336 -16.97 -27.44 -16.00
C TYR A 336 -16.37 -28.49 -16.92
#